data_eca61d521c38db1159f42ec5235a2291
#
_entry.id   eca61d521c38db1159f42ec5235a2291
#
_cell.length_a   1.000
_cell.length_b   1.000
_cell.length_c   1.000
_cell.angle_alpha   90.00
_cell.angle_beta   90.00
_cell.angle_gamma   90.00
#
_symmetry.space_group_name_H-M   'P 1'
#
loop_
_entity.id
_entity.type
_entity.pdbx_description
1 polymer ?
#
loop_
_entity_poly.entity_id
_entity_poly.type
_entity_poly.pdbx_seq_one_letter_code
_entity_poly.pdbx_strand_id
1 'polypeptide(L)'
;VLLAAILARGGGGGEGNMDGNFGFPQPWWHTCLLLLGASFFFSNAAHAWDDLADAPIDILIPRTARRPIPRGDVSRLAALTFVLANAAGAGITLLGFPDPAGAFRYALPNILATVYYPYAKRHTNLPQLVLGFCLAWGVVMGAVASGCEPFALGDIIRLHPNNNLPRVFSLHLPQGHHHSLPIPKPTSIPPTLTLNLNTLLPFTSLSFNPPALTLSTPFLTLLTASALWSAIYDTIYAAEDIEADLRLGLGSLPVLCGLQRTKSALWGLLVVLAGCLVLCGMSLPGGGDVGAGWVYYALAPGGCTAALGAMVWSVDLRDARSTWWWFRYGYWLVGGALVGGLGSELIGRVD
;
A
#
# COMPACT_ATOMS: atom_id res chain seq x y z
N VAL A 1 6.75 -6.21 -5.44
CA VAL A 1 7.74 -7.14 -6.05
C VAL A 1 8.98 -6.37 -6.48
N LEU A 2 8.88 -5.44 -7.45
CA LEU A 2 10.07 -4.73 -7.97
C LEU A 2 10.89 -4.04 -6.88
N LEU A 3 10.25 -3.27 -5.99
CA LEU A 3 10.93 -2.61 -4.88
C LEU A 3 11.60 -3.63 -3.94
N ALA A 4 10.92 -4.72 -3.62
CA ALA A 4 11.47 -5.79 -2.80
C ALA A 4 12.71 -6.43 -3.44
N ALA A 5 12.68 -6.67 -4.77
CA ALA A 5 13.81 -7.19 -5.51
C ALA A 5 15.01 -6.23 -5.51
N ILE A 6 14.77 -4.91 -5.65
CA ILE A 6 15.81 -3.89 -5.60
C ILE A 6 16.46 -3.86 -4.22
N LEU A 7 15.66 -3.89 -3.15
CA LEU A 7 16.16 -3.83 -1.78
C LEU A 7 16.94 -5.10 -1.40
N ALA A 8 16.45 -6.28 -1.81
CA ALA A 8 17.14 -7.54 -1.57
C ALA A 8 18.53 -7.58 -2.22
N ARG A 9 18.69 -7.04 -3.43
CA ARG A 9 19.99 -6.96 -4.12
C ARG A 9 20.95 -5.92 -3.53
N GLY A 10 20.43 -4.82 -3.03
CA GLY A 10 21.25 -3.75 -2.44
C GLY A 10 21.80 -4.07 -1.06
N GLY A 11 21.27 -5.07 -0.35
CA GLY A 11 21.68 -5.47 1.00
C GLY A 11 22.96 -6.30 1.11
N GLY A 12 23.72 -6.49 0.04
CA GLY A 12 25.12 -6.98 0.07
C GLY A 12 25.38 -8.34 0.70
N GLY A 13 24.46 -9.28 0.61
CA GLY A 13 24.58 -10.58 1.26
C GLY A 13 24.14 -11.75 0.39
N GLY A 14 24.86 -12.05 -0.67
CA GLY A 14 24.66 -13.27 -1.43
C GLY A 14 25.25 -13.11 -2.83
N GLU A 15 26.29 -13.87 -3.12
CA GLU A 15 26.72 -14.13 -4.48
C GLU A 15 25.47 -14.53 -5.27
N GLY A 16 25.06 -13.66 -6.21
CA GLY A 16 23.85 -13.85 -6.99
C GLY A 16 23.92 -15.17 -7.73
N ASN A 17 23.17 -16.13 -7.24
CA ASN A 17 22.94 -17.35 -7.97
C ASN A 17 22.29 -16.95 -9.31
N MET A 18 22.91 -17.29 -10.44
CA MET A 18 22.49 -16.93 -11.79
C MET A 18 21.15 -17.58 -12.23
N ASP A 19 20.37 -18.08 -11.29
CA ASP A 19 19.11 -18.81 -11.55
C ASP A 19 17.92 -17.93 -11.93
N GLY A 20 18.12 -16.65 -12.21
CA GLY A 20 17.05 -15.74 -12.65
C GLY A 20 15.98 -15.45 -11.59
N ASN A 21 16.15 -15.89 -10.35
CA ASN A 21 15.13 -15.82 -9.30
C ASN A 21 15.20 -14.55 -8.42
N PHE A 22 16.02 -13.55 -8.79
CA PHE A 22 16.12 -12.25 -8.10
C PHE A 22 16.31 -12.32 -6.56
N GLY A 23 16.81 -13.44 -6.02
CA GLY A 23 16.94 -13.65 -4.57
C GLY A 23 15.63 -13.94 -3.84
N PHE A 24 14.55 -14.18 -4.55
CA PHE A 24 13.27 -14.57 -3.94
C PHE A 24 13.27 -16.05 -3.51
N PRO A 25 12.57 -16.40 -2.41
CA PRO A 25 12.43 -17.78 -1.96
C PRO A 25 11.61 -18.64 -2.93
N GLN A 26 10.85 -18.00 -3.83
CA GLN A 26 10.03 -18.65 -4.86
C GLN A 26 10.33 -18.03 -6.23
N PRO A 27 10.07 -18.74 -7.35
CA PRO A 27 10.18 -18.17 -8.68
C PRO A 27 9.36 -16.90 -8.83
N TRP A 28 9.91 -15.84 -9.42
CA TRP A 28 9.24 -14.55 -9.54
C TRP A 28 7.88 -14.63 -10.25
N TRP A 29 7.73 -15.49 -11.24
CA TRP A 29 6.45 -15.69 -11.94
C TRP A 29 5.39 -16.31 -11.03
N HIS A 30 5.78 -17.20 -10.11
CA HIS A 30 4.87 -17.78 -9.10
C HIS A 30 4.39 -16.70 -8.13
N THR A 31 5.29 -15.85 -7.64
CA THR A 31 4.95 -14.68 -6.82
C THR A 31 3.96 -13.77 -7.55
N CYS A 32 4.17 -13.50 -8.85
CA CYS A 32 3.25 -12.70 -9.66
C CYS A 32 1.87 -13.36 -9.80
N LEU A 33 1.80 -14.67 -10.01
CA LEU A 33 0.53 -15.40 -10.10
C LEU A 33 -0.23 -15.39 -8.78
N LEU A 34 0.45 -15.58 -7.65
CA LEU A 34 -0.16 -15.49 -6.33
C LEU A 34 -0.72 -14.10 -6.05
N LEU A 35 0.02 -13.04 -6.36
CA LEU A 35 -0.44 -11.67 -6.21
C LEU A 35 -1.61 -11.34 -7.14
N LEU A 36 -1.57 -11.82 -8.37
CA LEU A 36 -2.69 -11.66 -9.32
C LEU A 36 -3.95 -12.35 -8.81
N GLY A 37 -3.83 -13.59 -8.33
CA GLY A 37 -4.94 -14.34 -7.75
C GLY A 37 -5.49 -13.67 -6.48
N ALA A 38 -4.61 -13.30 -5.54
CA ALA A 38 -4.99 -12.59 -4.32
C ALA A 38 -5.68 -11.26 -4.65
N SER A 39 -5.12 -10.47 -5.57
CA SER A 39 -5.70 -9.20 -6.00
C SER A 39 -7.05 -9.38 -6.69
N PHE A 40 -7.20 -10.39 -7.56
CA PHE A 40 -8.46 -10.69 -8.23
C PHE A 40 -9.57 -11.00 -7.23
N PHE A 41 -9.35 -11.96 -6.34
CA PHE A 41 -10.36 -12.35 -5.37
C PHE A 41 -10.63 -11.25 -4.34
N PHE A 42 -9.58 -10.60 -3.82
CA PHE A 42 -9.75 -9.52 -2.85
C PHE A 42 -10.50 -8.33 -3.43
N SER A 43 -10.18 -7.93 -4.66
CA SER A 43 -10.86 -6.82 -5.33
C SER A 43 -12.35 -7.12 -5.56
N ASN A 44 -12.71 -8.33 -6.00
CA ASN A 44 -14.10 -8.74 -6.15
C ASN A 44 -14.86 -8.72 -4.81
N ALA A 45 -14.23 -9.22 -3.73
CA ALA A 45 -14.82 -9.16 -2.40
C ALA A 45 -15.02 -7.72 -1.94
N ALA A 46 -14.02 -6.85 -2.12
CA ALA A 46 -14.04 -5.46 -1.70
C ALA A 46 -15.14 -4.66 -2.42
N HIS A 47 -15.23 -4.77 -3.76
CA HIS A 47 -16.26 -4.07 -4.53
C HIS A 47 -17.67 -4.54 -4.20
N ALA A 48 -17.87 -5.86 -4.08
CA ALA A 48 -19.19 -6.39 -3.70
C ALA A 48 -19.58 -6.01 -2.27
N TRP A 49 -18.61 -5.91 -1.36
CA TRP A 49 -18.82 -5.41 0.00
C TRP A 49 -19.22 -3.93 -0.01
N ASP A 50 -18.50 -3.10 -0.78
CA ASP A 50 -18.79 -1.68 -0.96
C ASP A 50 -20.21 -1.46 -1.48
N ASP A 51 -20.58 -2.11 -2.57
CA ASP A 51 -21.94 -2.06 -3.15
C ASP A 51 -23.01 -2.55 -2.16
N LEU A 52 -22.73 -3.57 -1.36
CA LEU A 52 -23.66 -4.10 -0.36
C LEU A 52 -23.86 -3.12 0.81
N ALA A 53 -22.77 -2.52 1.30
CA ALA A 53 -22.80 -1.59 2.42
C ALA A 53 -23.42 -0.24 2.02
N ASP A 54 -23.17 0.19 0.78
CA ASP A 54 -23.69 1.44 0.23
C ASP A 54 -25.09 1.33 -0.39
N ALA A 55 -25.64 0.13 -0.58
CA ALA A 55 -26.94 -0.06 -1.20
C ALA A 55 -28.08 0.86 -0.65
N PRO A 56 -28.16 1.16 0.67
CA PRO A 56 -29.16 2.08 1.19
C PRO A 56 -28.98 3.54 0.75
N ILE A 57 -27.78 3.95 0.42
CA ILE A 57 -27.43 5.30 -0.08
C ILE A 57 -27.56 5.33 -1.60
N ASP A 58 -27.04 4.30 -2.25
CA ASP A 58 -27.01 4.16 -3.70
C ASP A 58 -28.39 4.25 -4.36
N ILE A 59 -29.41 3.76 -3.70
CA ILE A 59 -30.80 3.89 -4.20
C ILE A 59 -31.27 5.35 -4.28
N LEU A 60 -30.67 6.24 -3.51
CA LEU A 60 -31.01 7.67 -3.48
C LEU A 60 -30.25 8.50 -4.53
N ILE A 61 -29.22 7.93 -5.15
CA ILE A 61 -28.37 8.58 -6.13
C ILE A 61 -28.69 8.04 -7.52
N PRO A 62 -29.16 8.87 -8.49
CA PRO A 62 -29.64 8.41 -9.80
C PRO A 62 -28.63 7.55 -10.58
N ARG A 63 -27.31 7.85 -10.41
CA ARG A 63 -26.22 7.12 -11.07
C ARG A 63 -26.08 5.70 -10.51
N THR A 64 -26.06 5.55 -9.19
CA THR A 64 -25.80 4.28 -8.50
C THR A 64 -27.08 3.49 -8.21
N ALA A 65 -28.28 4.10 -8.25
CA ALA A 65 -29.55 3.40 -8.11
C ALA A 65 -29.77 2.28 -9.16
N ARG A 66 -29.02 2.34 -10.27
CA ARG A 66 -29.08 1.32 -11.33
C ARG A 66 -28.18 0.11 -11.07
N ARG A 67 -27.36 0.12 -10.00
CA ARG A 67 -26.52 -1.02 -9.62
C ARG A 67 -27.37 -2.23 -9.27
N PRO A 68 -26.88 -3.47 -9.46
CA PRO A 68 -27.69 -4.69 -9.30
C PRO A 68 -28.29 -4.88 -7.91
N ILE A 69 -27.57 -4.49 -6.84
CA ILE A 69 -28.05 -4.66 -5.46
C ILE A 69 -29.14 -3.62 -5.12
N PRO A 70 -28.92 -2.29 -5.30
CA PRO A 70 -29.98 -1.28 -5.10
C PRO A 70 -31.23 -1.54 -5.93
N ARG A 71 -31.09 -2.00 -7.18
CA ARG A 71 -32.20 -2.30 -8.09
C ARG A 71 -32.95 -3.58 -7.71
N GLY A 72 -32.36 -4.43 -6.86
CA GLY A 72 -32.99 -5.68 -6.42
C GLY A 72 -32.76 -6.89 -7.33
N ASP A 73 -31.91 -6.77 -8.37
CA ASP A 73 -31.55 -7.89 -9.25
C ASP A 73 -30.70 -8.94 -8.53
N VAL A 74 -29.90 -8.50 -7.55
CA VAL A 74 -29.09 -9.35 -6.68
C VAL A 74 -29.54 -9.17 -5.25
N SER A 75 -29.95 -10.25 -4.58
CA SER A 75 -30.34 -10.21 -3.17
C SER A 75 -29.12 -9.92 -2.28
N ARG A 76 -29.34 -9.28 -1.12
CA ARG A 76 -28.27 -9.02 -0.15
C ARG A 76 -27.55 -10.29 0.31
N LEU A 77 -28.28 -11.41 0.43
CA LEU A 77 -27.69 -12.70 0.80
C LEU A 77 -26.78 -13.23 -0.32
N ALA A 78 -27.20 -13.14 -1.57
CA ALA A 78 -26.39 -13.54 -2.71
C ALA A 78 -25.11 -12.69 -2.81
N ALA A 79 -25.22 -11.36 -2.62
CA ALA A 79 -24.08 -10.47 -2.57
C ALA A 79 -23.10 -10.83 -1.44
N LEU A 80 -23.61 -11.07 -0.23
CA LEU A 80 -22.79 -11.50 0.91
C LEU A 80 -22.09 -12.84 0.65
N THR A 81 -22.81 -13.81 0.05
CA THR A 81 -22.22 -15.11 -0.33
C THR A 81 -21.08 -14.91 -1.33
N PHE A 82 -21.26 -14.01 -2.31
CA PHE A 82 -20.21 -13.67 -3.26
C PHE A 82 -18.99 -13.03 -2.58
N VAL A 83 -19.21 -12.09 -1.65
CA VAL A 83 -18.13 -11.48 -0.83
C VAL A 83 -17.34 -12.56 -0.09
N LEU A 84 -18.04 -13.45 0.65
CA LEU A 84 -17.39 -14.49 1.45
C LEU A 84 -16.64 -15.51 0.58
N ALA A 85 -17.20 -15.91 -0.56
CA ALA A 85 -16.54 -16.82 -1.48
C ALA A 85 -15.25 -16.21 -2.06
N ASN A 86 -15.29 -14.94 -2.45
CA ASN A 86 -14.10 -14.25 -2.94
C ASN A 86 -13.09 -13.98 -1.81
N ALA A 87 -13.53 -13.62 -0.60
CA ALA A 87 -12.64 -13.48 0.55
C ALA A 87 -11.93 -14.81 0.88
N ALA A 88 -12.64 -15.94 0.83
CA ALA A 88 -12.05 -17.26 0.97
C ALA A 88 -11.04 -17.56 -0.15
N GLY A 89 -11.36 -17.23 -1.41
CA GLY A 89 -10.44 -17.34 -2.54
C GLY A 89 -9.15 -16.54 -2.32
N ALA A 90 -9.26 -15.29 -1.85
CA ALA A 90 -8.11 -14.48 -1.47
C ALA A 90 -7.29 -15.16 -0.35
N GLY A 91 -7.96 -15.66 0.69
CA GLY A 91 -7.30 -16.39 1.78
C GLY A 91 -6.54 -17.62 1.30
N ILE A 92 -7.12 -18.40 0.38
CA ILE A 92 -6.46 -19.58 -0.21
C ILE A 92 -5.18 -19.18 -0.97
N THR A 93 -5.20 -18.07 -1.71
CA THR A 93 -3.99 -17.62 -2.42
C THR A 93 -2.88 -17.19 -1.46
N LEU A 94 -3.21 -16.65 -0.27
CA LEU A 94 -2.21 -16.30 0.74
C LEU A 94 -1.49 -17.53 1.32
N LEU A 95 -2.10 -18.72 1.28
CA LEU A 95 -1.47 -19.96 1.71
C LEU A 95 -0.26 -20.35 0.82
N GLY A 96 -0.20 -19.84 -0.39
CA GLY A 96 0.92 -20.03 -1.30
C GLY A 96 2.11 -19.06 -1.07
N PHE A 97 1.98 -18.09 -0.18
CA PHE A 97 3.06 -17.14 0.13
C PHE A 97 4.19 -17.82 0.93
N PRO A 98 5.43 -17.31 0.87
CA PRO A 98 6.57 -17.89 1.60
C PRO A 98 6.35 -18.05 3.10
N ASP A 99 5.69 -17.07 3.73
CA ASP A 99 5.18 -17.15 5.11
C ASP A 99 3.66 -16.90 5.10
N PRO A 100 2.82 -17.93 5.04
CA PRO A 100 1.37 -17.78 5.07
C PRO A 100 0.85 -17.05 6.31
N ALA A 101 1.40 -17.37 7.49
CA ALA A 101 0.98 -16.74 8.75
C ALA A 101 1.30 -15.25 8.76
N GLY A 102 2.49 -14.86 8.29
CA GLY A 102 2.87 -13.47 8.05
C GLY A 102 1.95 -12.81 7.03
N ALA A 103 1.67 -13.47 5.90
CA ALA A 103 0.79 -12.94 4.88
C ALA A 103 -0.60 -12.58 5.43
N PHE A 104 -1.21 -13.43 6.23
CA PHE A 104 -2.48 -13.13 6.90
C PHE A 104 -2.36 -11.97 7.88
N ARG A 105 -1.28 -11.91 8.67
CA ARG A 105 -1.04 -10.77 9.59
C ARG A 105 -0.92 -9.45 8.83
N TYR A 106 -0.16 -9.43 7.74
CA TYR A 106 0.02 -8.23 6.91
C TYR A 106 -1.24 -7.87 6.10
N ALA A 107 -2.12 -8.83 5.79
CA ALA A 107 -3.38 -8.55 5.12
C ALA A 107 -4.41 -7.88 6.06
N LEU A 108 -4.34 -8.12 7.38
CA LEU A 108 -5.35 -7.69 8.34
C LEU A 108 -5.61 -6.16 8.34
N PRO A 109 -4.59 -5.27 8.35
CA PRO A 109 -4.85 -3.83 8.30
C PRO A 109 -5.62 -3.41 7.05
N ASN A 110 -5.32 -4.02 5.89
CA ASN A 110 -6.04 -3.74 4.66
C ASN A 110 -7.48 -4.26 4.69
N ILE A 111 -7.70 -5.46 5.22
CA ILE A 111 -9.05 -6.03 5.39
C ILE A 111 -9.90 -5.08 6.26
N LEU A 112 -9.37 -4.63 7.39
CA LEU A 112 -10.08 -3.72 8.30
C LEU A 112 -10.38 -2.38 7.63
N ALA A 113 -9.41 -1.80 6.91
CA ALA A 113 -9.61 -0.56 6.18
C ALA A 113 -10.64 -0.71 5.05
N THR A 114 -10.62 -1.83 4.33
CA THR A 114 -11.58 -2.12 3.25
C THR A 114 -13.01 -2.34 3.79
N VAL A 115 -13.15 -3.01 4.93
CA VAL A 115 -14.46 -3.16 5.59
C VAL A 115 -15.00 -1.81 6.05
N TYR A 116 -14.11 -0.91 6.52
CA TYR A 116 -14.49 0.43 6.98
C TYR A 116 -14.77 1.41 5.83
N TYR A 117 -14.14 1.26 4.67
CA TYR A 117 -14.15 2.23 3.58
C TYR A 117 -15.56 2.73 3.18
N PRO A 118 -16.58 1.87 2.97
CA PRO A 118 -17.92 2.33 2.60
C PRO A 118 -18.54 3.31 3.63
N TYR A 119 -18.15 3.17 4.89
CA TYR A 119 -18.63 4.03 5.97
C TYR A 119 -17.82 5.32 6.12
N ALA A 120 -16.63 5.40 5.52
CA ALA A 120 -15.71 6.52 5.71
C ALA A 120 -16.36 7.87 5.33
N LYS A 121 -17.11 7.92 4.21
CA LYS A 121 -17.82 9.14 3.77
C LYS A 121 -18.89 9.65 4.73
N ARG A 122 -19.30 8.84 5.72
CA ARG A 122 -20.24 9.23 6.80
C ARG A 122 -19.53 9.84 8.01
N HIS A 123 -18.21 9.62 8.13
CA HIS A 123 -17.41 10.00 9.28
C HIS A 123 -16.30 11.02 8.95
N THR A 124 -15.87 11.10 7.71
CA THR A 124 -14.77 11.98 7.29
C THR A 124 -15.01 12.61 5.93
N ASN A 125 -14.41 13.79 5.73
CA ASN A 125 -14.37 14.45 4.42
C ASN A 125 -13.21 13.95 3.54
N LEU A 126 -12.46 12.94 3.98
CA LEU A 126 -11.30 12.40 3.27
C LEU A 126 -11.38 10.87 3.09
N PRO A 127 -12.54 10.32 2.63
CA PRO A 127 -12.65 8.88 2.34
C PRO A 127 -11.63 8.43 1.29
N GLN A 128 -11.19 9.35 0.41
CA GLN A 128 -10.16 9.13 -0.60
C GLN A 128 -8.83 8.64 -0.01
N LEU A 129 -8.47 9.09 1.18
CA LEU A 129 -7.26 8.62 1.85
C LEU A 129 -7.43 7.20 2.40
N VAL A 130 -8.64 6.83 2.82
CA VAL A 130 -8.94 5.45 3.26
C VAL A 130 -8.84 4.51 2.07
N LEU A 131 -9.46 4.84 0.94
CA LEU A 131 -9.34 4.07 -0.29
C LEU A 131 -7.89 4.02 -0.78
N GLY A 132 -7.20 5.17 -0.75
CA GLY A 132 -5.79 5.26 -1.10
C GLY A 132 -4.93 4.31 -0.28
N PHE A 133 -5.16 4.23 1.03
CA PHE A 133 -4.50 3.25 1.90
C PHE A 133 -4.82 1.81 1.46
N CYS A 134 -6.09 1.48 1.24
CA CYS A 134 -6.49 0.14 0.81
C CYS A 134 -5.78 -0.31 -0.47
N LEU A 135 -5.74 0.54 -1.48
CA LEU A 135 -5.13 0.21 -2.77
C LEU A 135 -3.60 0.20 -2.71
N ALA A 136 -3.00 1.16 -1.99
CA ALA A 136 -1.55 1.22 -1.78
C ALA A 136 -1.00 0.02 -1.00
N TRP A 137 -1.82 -0.64 -0.19
CA TRP A 137 -1.40 -1.80 0.59
C TRP A 137 -0.88 -2.96 -0.28
N GLY A 138 -1.18 -2.93 -1.58
CA GLY A 138 -0.56 -3.82 -2.56
C GLY A 138 0.98 -3.74 -2.58
N VAL A 139 1.58 -2.60 -2.20
CA VAL A 139 3.05 -2.45 -2.03
C VAL A 139 3.54 -3.37 -0.91
N VAL A 140 2.82 -3.38 0.23
CA VAL A 140 3.13 -4.24 1.38
C VAL A 140 2.97 -5.71 1.01
N MET A 141 1.83 -6.08 0.43
CA MET A 141 1.57 -7.48 0.05
C MET A 141 2.55 -7.97 -1.02
N GLY A 142 3.00 -7.08 -1.91
CA GLY A 142 4.05 -7.37 -2.89
C GLY A 142 5.40 -7.69 -2.24
N ALA A 143 5.78 -7.01 -1.17
CA ALA A 143 6.98 -7.30 -0.41
C ALA A 143 6.86 -8.65 0.33
N VAL A 144 5.75 -8.88 1.02
CA VAL A 144 5.48 -10.13 1.76
C VAL A 144 5.48 -11.34 0.83
N ALA A 145 4.86 -11.22 -0.35
CA ALA A 145 4.88 -12.28 -1.37
C ALA A 145 6.28 -12.57 -1.91
N SER A 146 7.17 -11.58 -1.85
CA SER A 146 8.58 -11.72 -2.23
C SER A 146 9.47 -12.22 -1.08
N GLY A 147 8.90 -12.59 0.07
CA GLY A 147 9.63 -13.04 1.25
C GLY A 147 10.31 -11.91 2.03
N CYS A 148 9.95 -10.65 1.77
CA CYS A 148 10.47 -9.50 2.50
C CYS A 148 9.48 -9.07 3.60
N GLU A 149 10.02 -8.76 4.78
CA GLU A 149 9.23 -8.13 5.85
C GLU A 149 9.33 -6.60 5.70
N PRO A 150 8.26 -5.91 5.23
CA PRO A 150 8.31 -4.46 5.01
C PRO A 150 8.42 -3.66 6.32
N PHE A 151 7.93 -4.24 7.44
CA PHE A 151 8.02 -3.72 8.80
C PHE A 151 7.73 -4.82 9.82
N ALA A 152 8.28 -4.72 11.02
CA ALA A 152 8.14 -5.75 12.07
C ALA A 152 6.73 -5.71 12.72
N LEU A 153 5.70 -6.20 12.01
CA LEU A 153 4.35 -6.34 12.55
C LEU A 153 4.26 -7.51 13.56
N GLY A 154 5.19 -8.45 13.49
CA GLY A 154 5.19 -9.67 14.29
C GLY A 154 5.24 -9.43 15.79
N ASP A 155 5.87 -8.35 16.24
CA ASP A 155 6.01 -8.05 17.67
C ASP A 155 4.81 -7.28 18.25
N ILE A 156 3.95 -6.71 17.41
CA ILE A 156 2.74 -5.98 17.84
C ILE A 156 1.60 -6.94 18.18
N ILE A 157 1.54 -8.11 17.54
CA ILE A 157 0.41 -9.09 17.65
C ILE A 157 0.85 -10.39 18.32
N ARG A 158 1.98 -10.48 18.95
CA ARG A 158 2.25 -11.58 19.87
C ARG A 158 1.34 -11.43 21.09
N LEU A 159 0.11 -11.90 20.97
CA LEU A 159 -0.66 -12.33 22.13
C LEU A 159 0.16 -13.43 22.78
N HIS A 160 0.87 -13.08 23.84
CA HIS A 160 1.52 -14.07 24.69
C HIS A 160 0.44 -15.05 25.17
N PRO A 161 0.50 -16.34 24.86
CA PRO A 161 -0.25 -17.29 25.63
C PRO A 161 0.27 -17.14 27.05
N ASN A 162 -0.64 -16.86 27.97
CA ASN A 162 -0.39 -16.61 29.38
C ASN A 162 0.20 -17.89 30.03
N ASN A 163 1.49 -18.11 29.85
CA ASN A 163 2.25 -19.09 30.63
C ASN A 163 2.99 -18.32 31.71
N ASN A 164 2.26 -18.09 32.82
CA ASN A 164 2.83 -17.72 34.11
C ASN A 164 3.81 -18.80 34.57
N LEU A 165 5.08 -18.65 34.17
CA LEU A 165 6.20 -19.30 34.85
C LEU A 165 7.38 -18.34 34.76
N PRO A 166 7.84 -17.79 35.91
CA PRO A 166 9.05 -17.01 35.94
C PRO A 166 10.24 -17.96 35.74
N ARG A 167 10.86 -17.91 34.54
CA ARG A 167 12.18 -18.50 34.37
C ARG A 167 13.23 -17.49 34.82
N VAL A 168 13.39 -17.40 36.12
CA VAL A 168 14.63 -16.99 36.75
C VAL A 168 15.54 -18.21 36.73
N PHE A 169 16.48 -18.27 35.83
CA PHE A 169 17.80 -18.92 35.94
C PHE A 169 18.51 -18.86 34.61
N SER A 170 19.31 -17.82 34.40
CA SER A 170 20.40 -17.82 33.42
C SER A 170 21.69 -18.20 34.16
N LEU A 171 22.13 -19.45 33.99
CA LEU A 171 23.46 -19.89 34.42
C LEU A 171 24.52 -19.20 33.56
N HIS A 172 25.32 -18.37 34.20
CA HIS A 172 26.56 -17.85 33.63
C HIS A 172 27.62 -18.97 33.67
N LEU A 173 28.00 -19.48 32.52
CA LEU A 173 29.23 -20.29 32.39
C LEU A 173 30.33 -19.40 31.84
N PRO A 174 31.54 -19.39 32.42
CA PRO A 174 32.65 -18.61 31.91
C PRO A 174 33.21 -19.25 30.64
N GLN A 175 33.24 -18.49 29.55
CA GLN A 175 33.90 -18.92 28.33
C GLN A 175 35.36 -18.47 28.30
N GLY A 176 36.21 -19.43 27.96
CA GLY A 176 37.65 -19.27 27.83
C GLY A 176 38.02 -18.44 26.60
N HIS A 177 39.20 -17.84 26.70
CA HIS A 177 39.86 -16.99 25.69
C HIS A 177 40.01 -17.68 24.32
N HIS A 178 39.50 -17.05 23.27
CA HIS A 178 39.99 -17.25 21.91
C HIS A 178 40.19 -15.90 21.20
N HIS A 179 41.32 -15.83 20.49
CA HIS A 179 41.90 -14.70 19.81
C HIS A 179 40.93 -13.99 18.85
N SER A 180 40.90 -12.68 18.95
CA SER A 180 40.16 -11.76 18.10
C SER A 180 40.79 -11.60 16.72
N LEU A 181 40.04 -11.94 15.69
CA LEU A 181 40.25 -11.44 14.34
C LEU A 181 39.52 -10.08 14.17
N PRO A 182 40.03 -9.15 13.38
CA PRO A 182 39.46 -7.80 13.29
C PRO A 182 38.10 -7.83 12.59
N ILE A 183 37.11 -7.25 13.24
CA ILE A 183 35.74 -7.05 12.73
C ILE A 183 35.78 -5.94 11.68
N PRO A 184 35.24 -6.15 10.44
CA PRO A 184 35.06 -5.06 9.50
C PRO A 184 34.06 -4.02 10.05
N LYS A 185 34.36 -2.73 9.88
CA LYS A 185 33.44 -1.64 10.26
C LYS A 185 32.11 -1.79 9.50
N PRO A 186 30.97 -1.61 10.16
CA PRO A 186 29.68 -1.62 9.48
C PRO A 186 29.58 -0.41 8.55
N THR A 187 29.40 -0.67 7.27
CA THR A 187 29.02 0.31 6.26
C THR A 187 27.62 0.85 6.58
N SER A 188 27.47 2.13 6.39
CA SER A 188 26.31 2.98 6.68
C SER A 188 24.95 2.31 6.41
N ILE A 189 24.16 2.19 7.49
CA ILE A 189 22.74 1.79 7.46
C ILE A 189 21.94 2.91 6.77
N PRO A 190 21.03 2.59 5.81
CA PRO A 190 20.17 3.59 5.22
C PRO A 190 19.28 4.26 6.28
N PRO A 191 18.88 5.54 6.10
CA PRO A 191 18.12 6.27 7.10
C PRO A 191 16.80 5.56 7.39
N THR A 192 16.66 5.06 8.62
CA THR A 192 15.45 4.46 9.16
C THR A 192 14.71 5.48 9.99
N LEU A 193 13.43 5.73 9.68
CA LEU A 193 12.55 6.54 10.50
C LEU A 193 12.08 5.70 11.70
N THR A 194 12.54 6.04 12.91
CA THR A 194 12.10 5.39 14.15
C THR A 194 10.96 6.21 14.76
N LEU A 195 9.72 5.73 14.65
CA LEU A 195 8.57 6.32 15.34
C LEU A 195 8.49 5.76 16.78
N ASN A 196 8.75 6.62 17.77
CA ASN A 196 8.64 6.26 19.18
C ASN A 196 7.23 6.61 19.69
N LEU A 197 6.35 5.61 19.81
CA LEU A 197 4.96 5.78 20.24
C LEU A 197 4.82 6.24 21.71
N ASN A 198 5.86 6.13 22.53
CA ASN A 198 5.83 6.55 23.94
C ASN A 198 5.70 8.07 24.13
N THR A 199 5.94 8.88 23.09
CA THR A 199 5.78 10.32 23.13
C THR A 199 4.34 10.80 22.94
N LEU A 200 3.43 9.93 22.53
CA LEU A 200 2.04 10.29 22.18
C LEU A 200 1.00 9.94 23.25
N LEU A 201 1.35 9.14 24.26
CA LEU A 201 0.38 8.73 25.31
C LEU A 201 1.00 8.77 26.71
N PRO A 202 0.85 9.89 27.47
CA PRO A 202 1.46 10.04 28.80
C PRO A 202 0.68 9.39 29.97
N PHE A 203 -0.34 8.61 29.72
CA PHE A 203 -1.22 8.07 30.75
C PHE A 203 -1.46 6.56 30.64
N THR A 204 -0.47 5.74 31.02
CA THR A 204 -0.70 4.43 31.62
C THR A 204 0.61 3.89 32.19
N SER A 205 0.61 3.47 33.45
CA SER A 205 1.71 2.85 34.18
C SER A 205 1.95 1.37 33.84
N LEU A 206 1.64 0.96 32.62
CA LEU A 206 2.08 -0.27 32.00
C LEU A 206 3.33 0.07 31.20
N SER A 207 4.48 -0.48 31.58
CA SER A 207 5.70 -0.41 30.79
C SER A 207 5.51 -1.20 29.50
N PHE A 208 4.79 -0.60 28.55
CA PHE A 208 4.76 -1.06 27.18
C PHE A 208 6.05 -0.55 26.54
N ASN A 209 7.00 -1.45 26.32
CA ASN A 209 8.08 -1.18 25.38
C ASN A 209 7.54 -1.56 24.00
N PRO A 210 6.93 -0.62 23.25
CA PRO A 210 6.53 -0.94 21.89
C PRO A 210 7.81 -1.23 21.10
N PRO A 211 7.85 -2.32 20.34
CA PRO A 211 8.96 -2.56 19.42
C PRO A 211 9.10 -1.32 18.53
N ALA A 212 10.31 -0.83 18.34
CA ALA A 212 10.57 0.28 17.45
C ALA A 212 10.13 -0.15 16.03
N LEU A 213 9.10 0.50 15.51
CA LEU A 213 8.61 0.25 14.15
C LEU A 213 9.66 0.82 13.19
N THR A 214 10.56 -0.03 12.69
CA THR A 214 11.55 0.36 11.69
C THR A 214 10.93 0.18 10.30
N LEU A 215 10.44 1.28 9.72
CA LEU A 215 10.01 1.31 8.33
C LEU A 215 11.19 1.70 7.44
N SER A 216 11.46 0.92 6.39
CA SER A 216 12.41 1.37 5.39
C SER A 216 11.84 2.58 4.62
N THR A 217 12.64 3.62 4.46
CA THR A 217 12.23 4.86 3.78
C THR A 217 11.65 4.60 2.38
N PRO A 218 12.26 3.75 1.52
CA PRO A 218 11.70 3.46 0.19
C PRO A 218 10.29 2.84 0.25
N PHE A 219 10.02 1.95 1.20
CA PHE A 219 8.68 1.37 1.35
C PHE A 219 7.66 2.40 1.78
N LEU A 220 7.97 3.22 2.79
CA LEU A 220 7.06 4.24 3.29
C LEU A 220 6.73 5.27 2.22
N THR A 221 7.74 5.75 1.51
CA THR A 221 7.55 6.78 0.47
C THR A 221 6.79 6.23 -0.74
N LEU A 222 7.07 4.99 -1.17
CA LEU A 222 6.31 4.35 -2.24
C LEU A 222 4.86 4.04 -1.84
N LEU A 223 4.64 3.57 -0.61
CA LEU A 223 3.30 3.34 -0.05
C LEU A 223 2.50 4.64 -0.04
N THR A 224 3.10 5.73 0.46
CA THR A 224 2.47 7.06 0.51
C THR A 224 2.18 7.58 -0.89
N ALA A 225 3.13 7.49 -1.83
CA ALA A 225 2.92 7.90 -3.22
C ALA A 225 1.77 7.13 -3.88
N SER A 226 1.70 5.80 -3.64
CA SER A 226 0.63 4.95 -4.17
C SER A 226 -0.74 5.30 -3.58
N ALA A 227 -0.79 5.62 -2.28
CA ALA A 227 -2.01 6.06 -1.62
C ALA A 227 -2.50 7.41 -2.16
N LEU A 228 -1.59 8.36 -2.36
CA LEU A 228 -1.91 9.66 -2.95
C LEU A 228 -2.35 9.54 -4.40
N TRP A 229 -1.72 8.68 -5.19
CA TRP A 229 -2.16 8.39 -6.55
C TRP A 229 -3.62 7.92 -6.57
N SER A 230 -3.97 6.93 -5.75
CA SER A 230 -5.34 6.44 -5.65
C SER A 230 -6.31 7.53 -5.16
N ALA A 231 -5.90 8.32 -4.15
CA ALA A 231 -6.72 9.42 -3.64
C ALA A 231 -6.98 10.51 -4.69
N ILE A 232 -6.00 10.82 -5.56
CA ILE A 232 -6.18 11.77 -6.67
C ILE A 232 -7.26 11.28 -7.62
N TYR A 233 -7.21 10.00 -8.03
CA TYR A 233 -8.23 9.42 -8.93
C TYR A 233 -9.60 9.35 -8.30
N ASP A 234 -9.70 8.92 -7.05
CA ASP A 234 -10.98 8.85 -6.34
C ASP A 234 -11.59 10.24 -6.10
N THR A 235 -10.76 11.26 -5.89
CA THR A 235 -11.23 12.65 -5.79
C THR A 235 -11.88 13.13 -7.08
N ILE A 236 -11.32 12.80 -8.24
CA ILE A 236 -11.89 13.15 -9.55
C ILE A 236 -13.23 12.45 -9.73
N TYR A 237 -13.31 11.18 -9.35
CA TYR A 237 -14.54 10.40 -9.42
C TYR A 237 -15.61 10.93 -8.45
N ALA A 238 -15.24 11.26 -7.20
CA ALA A 238 -16.15 11.83 -6.21
C ALA A 238 -16.71 13.19 -6.61
N ALA A 239 -16.03 13.93 -7.50
CA ALA A 239 -16.54 15.22 -7.99
C ALA A 239 -17.85 15.07 -8.80
N GLU A 240 -18.12 13.90 -9.41
CA GLU A 240 -19.36 13.61 -10.12
C GLU A 240 -20.57 13.58 -9.18
N ASP A 241 -20.38 13.13 -7.95
CA ASP A 241 -21.46 12.94 -6.96
C ASP A 241 -21.58 14.10 -5.96
N ILE A 242 -20.86 15.20 -6.13
CA ILE A 242 -20.77 16.31 -5.15
C ILE A 242 -22.14 16.85 -4.74
N GLU A 243 -23.11 16.97 -5.67
CA GLU A 243 -24.45 17.48 -5.37
C GLU A 243 -25.26 16.46 -4.56
N ALA A 244 -25.09 15.18 -4.82
CA ALA A 244 -25.75 14.11 -4.08
C ALA A 244 -25.13 13.98 -2.69
N ASP A 245 -23.81 14.03 -2.57
CA ASP A 245 -23.06 13.96 -1.31
C ASP A 245 -23.47 15.13 -0.39
N LEU A 246 -23.55 16.36 -0.92
CA LEU A 246 -24.01 17.52 -0.16
C LEU A 246 -25.44 17.35 0.34
N ARG A 247 -26.37 16.83 -0.49
CA ARG A 247 -27.77 16.60 -0.09
C ARG A 247 -27.91 15.53 0.99
N LEU A 248 -27.05 14.51 0.95
CA LEU A 248 -27.07 13.38 1.86
C LEU A 248 -26.18 13.57 3.10
N GLY A 249 -25.46 14.70 3.19
CA GLY A 249 -24.53 14.96 4.28
C GLY A 249 -23.31 14.04 4.28
N LEU A 250 -22.88 13.57 3.10
CA LEU A 250 -21.71 12.71 2.94
C LEU A 250 -20.45 13.53 2.69
N GLY A 251 -19.33 13.06 3.24
CA GLY A 251 -18.03 13.73 3.12
C GLY A 251 -17.23 13.26 1.91
N SER A 252 -16.60 14.20 1.23
CA SER A 252 -15.57 13.93 0.22
C SER A 252 -14.64 15.14 0.10
N LEU A 253 -13.46 14.99 -0.51
CA LEU A 253 -12.56 16.11 -0.72
C LEU A 253 -13.20 17.23 -1.58
N PRO A 254 -13.95 16.92 -2.67
CA PRO A 254 -14.72 17.91 -3.39
C PRO A 254 -15.79 18.62 -2.54
N VAL A 255 -16.45 17.92 -1.62
CA VAL A 255 -17.41 18.53 -0.68
C VAL A 255 -16.68 19.47 0.28
N LEU A 256 -15.52 19.06 0.81
CA LEU A 256 -14.73 19.86 1.75
C LEU A 256 -14.20 21.16 1.13
N CYS A 257 -13.62 21.07 -0.07
CA CYS A 257 -12.94 22.20 -0.71
C CYS A 257 -13.86 23.06 -1.61
N GLY A 258 -14.99 22.48 -2.03
CA GLY A 258 -15.78 22.97 -3.15
C GLY A 258 -15.12 22.67 -4.50
N LEU A 259 -15.96 22.47 -5.52
CA LEU A 259 -15.50 22.03 -6.86
C LEU A 259 -14.43 22.95 -7.46
N GLN A 260 -14.51 24.27 -7.20
CA GLN A 260 -13.56 25.26 -7.71
C GLN A 260 -12.14 25.07 -7.16
N ARG A 261 -12.00 24.65 -5.89
CA ARG A 261 -10.70 24.46 -5.23
C ARG A 261 -10.20 23.04 -5.31
N THR A 262 -11.03 22.09 -5.77
CA THR A 262 -10.65 20.68 -5.88
C THR A 262 -9.40 20.50 -6.73
N LYS A 263 -9.31 21.17 -7.88
CA LYS A 263 -8.08 21.10 -8.70
C LYS A 263 -6.82 21.60 -7.97
N SER A 264 -6.94 22.66 -7.17
CA SER A 264 -5.80 23.16 -6.39
C SER A 264 -5.37 22.16 -5.32
N ALA A 265 -6.33 21.49 -4.68
CA ALA A 265 -6.04 20.41 -3.74
C ALA A 265 -5.35 19.22 -4.44
N LEU A 266 -5.82 18.83 -5.63
CA LEU A 266 -5.20 17.77 -6.44
C LEU A 266 -3.75 18.11 -6.82
N TRP A 267 -3.45 19.37 -7.19
CA TRP A 267 -2.07 19.81 -7.43
C TRP A 267 -1.22 19.70 -6.17
N GLY A 268 -1.77 20.05 -4.99
CA GLY A 268 -1.07 19.87 -3.72
C GLY A 268 -0.72 18.39 -3.44
N LEU A 269 -1.70 17.47 -3.63
CA LEU A 269 -1.47 16.03 -3.48
C LEU A 269 -0.42 15.53 -4.48
N LEU A 270 -0.44 16.02 -5.72
CA LEU A 270 0.54 15.65 -6.75
C LEU A 270 1.96 16.08 -6.38
N VAL A 271 2.14 17.28 -5.84
CA VAL A 271 3.47 17.74 -5.37
C VAL A 271 4.01 16.83 -4.26
N VAL A 272 3.17 16.45 -3.30
CA VAL A 272 3.57 15.53 -2.23
C VAL A 272 3.91 14.15 -2.81
N LEU A 273 3.09 13.63 -3.75
CA LEU A 273 3.35 12.37 -4.44
C LEU A 273 4.71 12.39 -5.15
N ALA A 274 4.98 13.44 -5.93
CA ALA A 274 6.24 13.59 -6.63
C ALA A 274 7.44 13.62 -5.66
N GLY A 275 7.31 14.36 -4.56
CA GLY A 275 8.30 14.39 -3.48
C GLY A 275 8.55 13.00 -2.87
N CYS A 276 7.49 12.24 -2.61
CA CYS A 276 7.60 10.86 -2.12
C CYS A 276 8.35 9.95 -3.10
N LEU A 277 8.06 10.04 -4.41
CA LEU A 277 8.78 9.25 -5.42
C LEU A 277 10.24 9.66 -5.55
N VAL A 278 10.57 10.95 -5.46
CA VAL A 278 11.96 11.42 -5.43
C VAL A 278 12.68 10.88 -4.20
N LEU A 279 12.08 11.00 -3.02
CA LEU A 279 12.65 10.46 -1.77
C LEU A 279 12.81 8.94 -1.81
N CYS A 280 11.87 8.23 -2.45
CA CYS A 280 12.00 6.80 -2.70
C CYS A 280 13.28 6.51 -3.48
N GLY A 281 13.49 7.18 -4.62
CA GLY A 281 14.67 7.00 -5.45
C GLY A 281 15.98 7.34 -4.72
N MET A 282 16.00 8.43 -3.96
CA MET A 282 17.18 8.83 -3.16
C MET A 282 17.52 7.82 -2.07
N SER A 283 16.57 7.05 -1.61
CA SER A 283 16.72 6.08 -0.52
C SER A 283 16.97 4.65 -1.01
N LEU A 284 16.98 4.42 -2.34
CA LEU A 284 17.30 3.11 -2.89
C LEU A 284 18.79 2.83 -2.74
N PRO A 285 19.18 1.58 -2.41
CA PRO A 285 20.61 1.21 -2.40
C PRO A 285 21.17 1.33 -3.82
N GLY A 286 22.28 2.03 -4.02
CA GLY A 286 22.95 2.19 -5.31
C GLY A 286 24.08 1.16 -5.52
N GLY A 287 24.51 0.93 -6.76
CA GLY A 287 25.63 0.03 -7.11
C GLY A 287 27.02 0.58 -6.80
N GLY A 288 27.18 1.52 -5.90
CA GLY A 288 28.42 2.20 -5.48
C GLY A 288 28.12 3.49 -4.74
N ASP A 289 27.04 4.16 -5.11
CA ASP A 289 26.47 5.34 -4.45
C ASP A 289 25.04 5.07 -3.99
N VAL A 290 24.56 5.82 -3.00
CA VAL A 290 23.16 5.78 -2.56
C VAL A 290 22.32 6.54 -3.58
N GLY A 291 21.23 5.92 -4.05
CA GLY A 291 20.25 6.55 -4.92
C GLY A 291 20.01 5.80 -6.23
N ALA A 292 18.87 6.11 -6.83
CA ALA A 292 18.46 5.55 -8.12
C ALA A 292 19.16 6.25 -9.29
N GLY A 293 19.21 5.56 -10.45
CA GLY A 293 19.71 6.14 -11.69
C GLY A 293 18.76 7.19 -12.28
N TRP A 294 19.26 7.97 -13.25
CA TRP A 294 18.48 9.05 -13.88
C TRP A 294 17.19 8.56 -14.58
N VAL A 295 17.20 7.32 -15.11
CA VAL A 295 16.03 6.71 -15.78
C VAL A 295 14.87 6.54 -14.80
N TYR A 296 15.15 6.15 -13.55
CA TYR A 296 14.13 6.11 -12.52
C TYR A 296 13.48 7.47 -12.33
N TYR A 297 14.28 8.54 -12.19
CA TYR A 297 13.75 9.89 -11.96
C TYR A 297 12.97 10.42 -13.15
N ALA A 298 13.36 10.07 -14.36
CA ALA A 298 12.64 10.45 -15.57
C ALA A 298 11.28 9.75 -15.65
N LEU A 299 11.22 8.45 -15.35
CA LEU A 299 10.01 7.64 -15.49
C LEU A 299 9.10 7.71 -14.24
N ALA A 300 9.59 7.36 -13.05
CA ALA A 300 8.73 7.28 -11.87
C ALA A 300 8.26 8.66 -11.42
N PRO A 301 9.05 9.57 -10.85
CA PRO A 301 8.56 10.89 -10.47
C PRO A 301 8.19 11.76 -11.68
N GLY A 302 9.01 11.77 -12.75
CA GLY A 302 8.77 12.60 -13.94
C GLY A 302 7.54 12.16 -14.72
N GLY A 303 7.46 10.88 -15.09
CA GLY A 303 6.34 10.31 -15.85
C GLY A 303 5.03 10.34 -15.09
N CYS A 304 5.05 9.97 -13.78
CA CYS A 304 3.85 10.04 -12.94
C CYS A 304 3.35 11.49 -12.78
N THR A 305 4.27 12.44 -12.56
CA THR A 305 3.90 13.87 -12.44
C THR A 305 3.36 14.41 -13.74
N ALA A 306 3.96 14.06 -14.88
CA ALA A 306 3.48 14.48 -16.19
C ALA A 306 2.08 13.91 -16.48
N ALA A 307 1.85 12.61 -16.24
CA ALA A 307 0.56 11.96 -16.51
C ALA A 307 -0.55 12.51 -15.60
N LEU A 308 -0.31 12.57 -14.28
CA LEU A 308 -1.28 13.11 -13.32
C LEU A 308 -1.46 14.62 -13.50
N GLY A 309 -0.40 15.36 -13.78
CA GLY A 309 -0.48 16.79 -14.06
C GLY A 309 -1.31 17.10 -15.30
N ALA A 310 -1.11 16.36 -16.40
CA ALA A 310 -1.93 16.47 -17.60
C ALA A 310 -3.41 16.17 -17.29
N MET A 311 -3.68 15.16 -16.48
CA MET A 311 -5.02 14.81 -16.03
C MET A 311 -5.66 15.96 -15.24
N VAL A 312 -5.00 16.43 -14.16
CA VAL A 312 -5.54 17.51 -13.31
C VAL A 312 -5.75 18.80 -14.09
N TRP A 313 -4.86 19.09 -15.04
CA TRP A 313 -4.98 20.25 -15.91
C TRP A 313 -6.19 20.17 -16.81
N SER A 314 -6.36 19.05 -17.54
CA SER A 314 -7.31 18.92 -18.65
C SER A 314 -8.67 18.35 -18.25
N VAL A 315 -8.79 17.66 -17.10
CA VAL A 315 -10.06 17.09 -16.66
C VAL A 315 -11.10 18.18 -16.40
N ASP A 316 -12.30 18.02 -16.95
CA ASP A 316 -13.46 18.81 -16.55
C ASP A 316 -14.24 18.02 -15.47
N LEU A 317 -14.18 18.52 -14.22
CA LEU A 317 -14.85 17.88 -13.08
C LEU A 317 -16.39 17.97 -13.14
N ARG A 318 -16.96 18.73 -14.10
CA ARG A 318 -18.39 18.84 -14.34
C ARG A 318 -18.89 17.97 -15.48
N ASP A 319 -17.97 17.42 -16.27
CA ASP A 319 -18.31 16.52 -17.37
C ASP A 319 -17.92 15.09 -17.06
N ALA A 320 -18.92 14.24 -16.80
CA ALA A 320 -18.75 12.82 -16.52
C ALA A 320 -18.03 12.06 -17.63
N ARG A 321 -18.05 12.54 -18.90
CA ARG A 321 -17.28 11.90 -19.97
C ARG A 321 -15.81 12.18 -19.83
N SER A 322 -15.43 13.40 -19.41
CA SER A 322 -14.04 13.79 -19.17
C SER A 322 -13.46 13.02 -17.99
N THR A 323 -14.17 12.96 -16.86
CA THR A 323 -13.75 12.22 -15.68
C THR A 323 -13.60 10.73 -15.96
N TRP A 324 -14.58 10.12 -16.64
CA TRP A 324 -14.57 8.71 -17.02
C TRP A 324 -13.42 8.36 -17.98
N TRP A 325 -13.11 9.23 -18.96
CA TRP A 325 -11.99 9.01 -19.90
C TRP A 325 -10.65 8.92 -19.15
N TRP A 326 -10.40 9.87 -18.25
CA TRP A 326 -9.18 9.88 -17.44
C TRP A 326 -9.12 8.69 -16.46
N PHE A 327 -10.23 8.33 -15.84
CA PHE A 327 -10.33 7.17 -14.98
C PHE A 327 -9.96 5.88 -15.73
N ARG A 328 -10.44 5.70 -16.94
CA ARG A 328 -10.22 4.50 -17.73
C ARG A 328 -8.81 4.40 -18.32
N TYR A 329 -8.24 5.47 -18.80
CA TYR A 329 -6.98 5.45 -19.57
C TYR A 329 -5.80 6.03 -18.81
N GLY A 330 -5.99 7.09 -18.03
CA GLY A 330 -4.93 7.79 -17.32
C GLY A 330 -4.25 6.91 -16.26
N TYR A 331 -4.99 6.02 -15.63
CA TYR A 331 -4.46 5.12 -14.60
C TYR A 331 -3.31 4.25 -15.11
N TRP A 332 -3.41 3.76 -16.32
CA TRP A 332 -2.39 2.92 -16.94
C TRP A 332 -1.10 3.68 -17.26
N LEU A 333 -1.20 4.97 -17.58
CA LEU A 333 -0.02 5.81 -17.85
C LEU A 333 0.83 5.96 -16.59
N VAL A 334 0.20 6.24 -15.45
CA VAL A 334 0.89 6.37 -14.16
C VAL A 334 1.48 5.05 -13.71
N GLY A 335 0.70 3.95 -13.81
CA GLY A 335 1.18 2.61 -13.49
C GLY A 335 2.36 2.20 -14.34
N GLY A 336 2.31 2.45 -15.65
CA GLY A 336 3.40 2.16 -16.58
C GLY A 336 4.66 2.96 -16.26
N ALA A 337 4.53 4.25 -15.95
CA ALA A 337 5.64 5.11 -15.56
C ALA A 337 6.31 4.62 -14.27
N LEU A 338 5.52 4.26 -13.26
CA LEU A 338 6.02 3.75 -11.98
C LEU A 338 6.74 2.41 -12.14
N VAL A 339 6.12 1.47 -12.86
CA VAL A 339 6.69 0.14 -13.13
C VAL A 339 7.96 0.27 -13.98
N GLY A 340 7.95 1.14 -15.00
CA GLY A 340 9.12 1.39 -15.84
C GLY A 340 10.29 1.97 -15.04
N GLY A 341 10.02 2.94 -14.16
CA GLY A 341 11.05 3.54 -13.32
C GLY A 341 11.66 2.55 -12.32
N LEU A 342 10.83 1.78 -11.59
CA LEU A 342 11.33 0.73 -10.69
C LEU A 342 12.00 -0.41 -11.47
N GLY A 343 11.48 -0.76 -12.65
CA GLY A 343 12.05 -1.79 -13.51
C GLY A 343 13.45 -1.44 -14.03
N SER A 344 13.68 -0.17 -14.37
CA SER A 344 15.01 0.29 -14.82
C SER A 344 16.09 0.09 -13.76
N GLU A 345 15.74 0.30 -12.47
CA GLU A 345 16.67 0.04 -11.36
C GLU A 345 17.01 -1.44 -11.21
N LEU A 346 16.06 -2.31 -11.51
CA LEU A 346 16.27 -3.74 -11.42
C LEU A 346 17.20 -4.24 -12.56
N ILE A 347 16.99 -3.71 -13.78
CA ILE A 347 17.76 -4.09 -14.97
C ILE A 347 19.18 -3.50 -14.91
N GLY A 348 19.33 -2.22 -14.57
CA GLY A 348 20.63 -1.55 -14.50
C GLY A 348 21.58 -2.08 -13.42
N ARG A 349 21.14 -3.04 -12.62
CA ARG A 349 21.97 -3.78 -11.63
C ARG A 349 22.33 -5.20 -12.10
N VAL A 350 21.89 -5.58 -13.29
CA VAL A 350 22.23 -6.89 -13.88
C VAL A 350 23.53 -6.81 -14.69
N ASP A 351 23.87 -5.59 -15.14
CA ASP A 351 25.12 -5.29 -15.85
C ASP A 351 26.22 -4.85 -14.86
#